data_54befc3b152a4afac26d0acff2656d13
#
_entry.id   54befc3b152a4afac26d0acff2656d13
#
_cell.length_a   1.000
_cell.length_b   1.000
_cell.length_c   1.000
_cell.angle_alpha   90.00
_cell.angle_beta   90.00
_cell.angle_gamma   90.00
#
_symmetry.space_group_name_H-M   'P 1'
#
loop_
_entity.id
_entity.type
_entity.pdbx_description
1 polymer ?
#
loop_
_entity_poly.entity_id
_entity_poly.type
_entity_poly.pdbx_seq_one_letter_code
_entity_poly.pdbx_strand_id
1 'polypeptide(L)'
;FIYVNRERKYYILVDVAAALCGVLVWIGVFAFGVSGYVRYIRQLSGEVAKLEDGLWSVDFTIKGEDELTDLARGLEHMKTVLLEKEEKERNMKKAQNKLVLGMAHDLRTPLTALMAYLEIIKREPEHDKVKLYVKKTVGKAIQIKNLSDQLFEFFLINSGQQPQMEKSESIAFVMEDYCSELCNVLQTNGYTVTLGWKQWEEVKISVCYDYIGRIMNNLLSNLLKYADKTKEILLDMGICQDEFFFSIMNAAANKEQDHRGTGIGVHNIEIMMEQMQGRCEEECGEESYRICLYFPFEKSENS
;
A
#
# COMPACT_ATOMS: atom_id res chain seq x y z
N PHE A 1 -65.44 51.75 -50.77
CA PHE A 1 -64.11 51.92 -50.17
C PHE A 1 -64.04 51.60 -48.67
N ILE A 2 -65.04 52.02 -47.88
CA ILE A 2 -65.13 51.84 -46.42
C ILE A 2 -65.32 50.38 -46.03
N TYR A 3 -66.11 49.60 -46.74
CA TYR A 3 -66.39 48.21 -46.45
C TYR A 3 -65.17 47.28 -46.66
N VAL A 4 -64.43 47.46 -47.73
CA VAL A 4 -63.23 46.67 -48.05
C VAL A 4 -62.15 46.89 -47.02
N ASN A 5 -62.00 48.08 -46.47
CA ASN A 5 -61.02 48.42 -45.47
C ASN A 5 -61.30 47.80 -44.07
N ARG A 6 -62.61 47.57 -43.79
CA ARG A 6 -63.08 46.96 -42.54
C ARG A 6 -62.81 45.43 -42.54
N GLU A 7 -63.11 44.77 -43.65
CA GLU A 7 -62.81 43.36 -43.79
C GLU A 7 -61.28 43.05 -43.71
N ARG A 8 -60.49 43.89 -44.37
CA ARG A 8 -58.98 43.72 -44.34
C ARG A 8 -58.44 43.89 -42.92
N LYS A 9 -58.96 44.82 -42.13
CA LYS A 9 -58.62 44.99 -40.72
C LYS A 9 -59.01 43.74 -39.89
N TYR A 10 -60.15 43.16 -40.16
CA TYR A 10 -60.59 41.95 -39.48
C TYR A 10 -59.69 40.75 -39.76
N TYR A 11 -59.28 40.52 -41.01
CA TYR A 11 -58.36 39.43 -41.34
C TYR A 11 -57.00 39.66 -40.71
N ILE A 12 -56.45 40.85 -40.69
CA ILE A 12 -55.21 41.16 -40.03
C ILE A 12 -55.27 40.86 -38.51
N LEU A 13 -56.36 41.17 -37.89
CA LEU A 13 -56.59 40.93 -36.47
C LEU A 13 -56.71 39.46 -36.15
N VAL A 14 -57.32 38.68 -37.01
CA VAL A 14 -57.43 37.21 -36.90
C VAL A 14 -56.05 36.58 -37.09
N ASP A 15 -55.24 37.02 -38.08
CA ASP A 15 -53.88 36.52 -38.32
C ASP A 15 -52.94 36.81 -37.14
N VAL A 16 -53.03 38.02 -36.57
CA VAL A 16 -52.25 38.41 -35.38
C VAL A 16 -52.65 37.58 -34.16
N ALA A 17 -53.97 37.34 -33.97
CA ALA A 17 -54.44 36.50 -32.87
C ALA A 17 -53.99 35.04 -33.04
N ALA A 18 -54.05 34.48 -34.24
CA ALA A 18 -53.57 33.14 -34.55
C ALA A 18 -52.05 33.01 -34.32
N ALA A 19 -51.25 34.01 -34.73
CA ALA A 19 -49.81 34.05 -34.47
C ALA A 19 -49.47 34.10 -32.96
N LEU A 20 -50.23 34.92 -32.20
CA LEU A 20 -50.08 35.00 -30.74
C LEU A 20 -50.42 33.67 -30.06
N CYS A 21 -51.52 33.01 -30.47
CA CYS A 21 -51.86 31.68 -29.98
C CYS A 21 -50.79 30.65 -30.30
N GLY A 22 -50.20 30.67 -31.50
CA GLY A 22 -49.11 29.79 -31.91
C GLY A 22 -47.87 29.97 -31.02
N VAL A 23 -47.51 31.23 -30.77
CA VAL A 23 -46.36 31.55 -29.86
C VAL A 23 -46.62 31.10 -28.44
N LEU A 24 -47.85 31.29 -27.92
CA LEU A 24 -48.18 30.84 -26.54
C LEU A 24 -48.15 29.31 -26.43
N VAL A 25 -48.66 28.59 -27.42
CA VAL A 25 -48.57 27.12 -27.45
C VAL A 25 -47.10 26.67 -27.51
N TRP A 26 -46.28 27.30 -28.37
CA TRP A 26 -44.87 26.99 -28.47
C TRP A 26 -44.11 27.23 -27.15
N ILE A 27 -44.34 28.37 -26.48
CA ILE A 27 -43.79 28.68 -25.16
C ILE A 27 -44.23 27.63 -24.12
N GLY A 28 -45.50 27.21 -24.15
CA GLY A 28 -46.02 26.19 -23.24
C GLY A 28 -45.34 24.84 -23.42
N VAL A 29 -45.18 24.38 -24.65
CA VAL A 29 -44.47 23.11 -24.96
C VAL A 29 -42.99 23.19 -24.57
N PHE A 30 -42.33 24.30 -24.88
CA PHE A 30 -40.94 24.52 -24.50
C PHE A 30 -40.77 24.56 -22.97
N ALA A 31 -41.58 25.29 -22.25
CA ALA A 31 -41.56 25.38 -20.80
C ALA A 31 -41.81 24.00 -20.14
N PHE A 32 -42.72 23.21 -20.71
CA PHE A 32 -43.00 21.85 -20.24
C PHE A 32 -41.78 20.92 -20.45
N GLY A 33 -41.14 20.96 -21.63
CA GLY A 33 -39.93 20.19 -21.92
C GLY A 33 -38.77 20.55 -20.97
N VAL A 34 -38.49 21.86 -20.82
CA VAL A 34 -37.39 22.34 -19.95
C VAL A 34 -37.64 22.05 -18.48
N SER A 35 -38.90 22.03 -18.02
CA SER A 35 -39.23 21.76 -16.61
C SER A 35 -38.78 20.37 -16.16
N GLY A 36 -38.76 19.39 -17.05
CA GLY A 36 -38.24 18.05 -16.80
C GLY A 36 -36.75 18.06 -16.48
N TYR A 37 -35.97 18.74 -17.31
CA TYR A 37 -34.51 18.87 -17.11
C TYR A 37 -34.15 19.63 -15.83
N VAL A 38 -34.84 20.74 -15.56
CA VAL A 38 -34.61 21.52 -14.32
C VAL A 38 -34.91 20.69 -13.07
N ARG A 39 -35.94 19.85 -13.10
CA ARG A 39 -36.27 18.95 -11.99
C ARG A 39 -35.21 17.91 -11.78
N TYR A 40 -34.68 17.32 -12.86
CA TYR A 40 -33.63 16.32 -12.79
C TYR A 40 -32.30 16.91 -12.28
N ILE A 41 -31.94 18.12 -12.72
CA ILE A 41 -30.76 18.84 -12.20
C ILE A 41 -30.88 19.12 -10.70
N ARG A 42 -32.06 19.56 -10.24
CA ARG A 42 -32.32 19.78 -8.80
C ARG A 42 -32.21 18.48 -7.99
N GLN A 43 -32.69 17.37 -8.55
CA GLN A 43 -32.56 16.07 -7.92
C GLN A 43 -31.12 15.67 -7.77
N LEU A 44 -30.29 15.71 -8.84
CA LEU A 44 -28.86 15.42 -8.79
C LEU A 44 -28.12 16.34 -7.80
N SER A 45 -28.43 17.64 -7.81
CA SER A 45 -27.86 18.58 -6.85
C SER A 45 -28.19 18.22 -5.39
N GLY A 46 -29.42 17.77 -5.14
CA GLY A 46 -29.82 17.30 -3.81
C GLY A 46 -29.15 15.99 -3.40
N GLU A 47 -28.87 15.09 -4.35
CA GLU A 47 -28.12 13.86 -4.12
C GLU A 47 -26.66 14.16 -3.79
N VAL A 48 -26.04 15.12 -4.49
CA VAL A 48 -24.67 15.61 -4.19
C VAL A 48 -24.59 16.25 -2.79
N ALA A 49 -25.56 17.11 -2.44
CA ALA A 49 -25.59 17.74 -1.11
C ALA A 49 -25.66 16.70 0.03
N LYS A 50 -26.40 15.61 -0.16
CA LYS A 50 -26.44 14.51 0.82
C LYS A 50 -25.09 13.79 0.94
N LEU A 51 -24.36 13.69 -0.17
CA LEU A 51 -23.00 13.13 -0.17
C LEU A 51 -22.03 14.02 0.61
N GLU A 52 -22.13 15.35 0.47
CA GLU A 52 -21.36 16.33 1.27
C GLU A 52 -21.64 16.20 2.77
N ASP A 53 -22.88 15.89 3.15
CA ASP A 53 -23.28 15.63 4.54
C ASP A 53 -22.80 14.25 5.08
N GLY A 54 -22.03 13.50 4.29
CA GLY A 54 -21.50 12.20 4.69
C GLY A 54 -22.47 11.03 4.55
N LEU A 55 -23.59 11.21 3.86
CA LEU A 55 -24.57 10.16 3.58
C LEU A 55 -24.16 9.36 2.34
N TRP A 56 -23.21 8.47 2.47
CA TRP A 56 -22.64 7.65 1.38
C TRP A 56 -23.61 6.63 0.78
N SER A 57 -24.77 6.39 1.41
CA SER A 57 -25.79 5.45 0.94
C SER A 57 -26.72 6.02 -0.15
N VAL A 58 -26.44 7.23 -0.64
CA VAL A 58 -27.23 7.86 -1.71
C VAL A 58 -26.82 7.31 -3.06
N ASP A 59 -27.77 6.75 -3.81
CA ASP A 59 -27.56 6.35 -5.20
C ASP A 59 -27.99 7.47 -6.13
N PHE A 60 -27.14 7.81 -7.12
CA PHE A 60 -27.48 8.79 -8.12
C PHE A 60 -28.52 8.22 -9.09
N THR A 61 -29.58 8.99 -9.31
CA THR A 61 -30.65 8.58 -10.20
C THR A 61 -30.23 8.75 -11.66
N ILE A 62 -29.94 7.65 -12.36
CA ILE A 62 -29.57 7.65 -13.77
C ILE A 62 -30.83 7.54 -14.62
N LYS A 63 -31.16 8.58 -15.40
CA LYS A 63 -32.36 8.64 -16.27
C LYS A 63 -32.05 9.27 -17.62
N GLY A 64 -32.42 8.59 -18.69
CA GLY A 64 -32.24 9.09 -20.05
C GLY A 64 -30.97 8.55 -20.74
N GLU A 65 -30.61 9.19 -21.85
CA GLU A 65 -29.43 8.87 -22.68
C GLU A 65 -28.78 10.17 -23.19
N ASP A 66 -28.83 11.22 -22.37
CA ASP A 66 -28.30 12.55 -22.67
C ASP A 66 -27.08 12.90 -21.81
N GLU A 67 -26.52 14.10 -21.97
CA GLU A 67 -25.35 14.61 -21.28
C GLU A 67 -25.57 14.66 -19.75
N LEU A 68 -26.81 14.82 -19.29
CA LEU A 68 -27.14 14.79 -17.85
C LEU A 68 -27.05 13.37 -17.29
N THR A 69 -27.37 12.37 -18.11
CA THR A 69 -27.20 10.96 -17.75
C THR A 69 -25.72 10.59 -17.62
N ASP A 70 -24.88 11.10 -18.53
CA ASP A 70 -23.41 10.89 -18.46
C ASP A 70 -22.81 11.59 -17.23
N LEU A 71 -23.32 12.78 -16.88
CA LEU A 71 -22.96 13.46 -15.63
C LEU A 71 -23.33 12.61 -14.40
N ALA A 72 -24.55 12.07 -14.36
CA ALA A 72 -25.01 11.22 -13.25
C ALA A 72 -24.14 9.95 -13.11
N ARG A 73 -23.75 9.31 -14.23
CA ARG A 73 -22.82 8.17 -14.23
C ARG A 73 -21.43 8.57 -13.71
N GLY A 74 -20.93 9.73 -14.11
CA GLY A 74 -19.66 10.27 -13.63
C GLY A 74 -19.68 10.52 -12.11
N LEU A 75 -20.78 11.05 -11.58
CA LEU A 75 -20.95 11.26 -10.14
C LEU A 75 -21.02 9.94 -9.37
N GLU A 76 -21.74 8.92 -9.87
CA GLU A 76 -21.82 7.60 -9.26
C GLU A 76 -20.46 6.91 -9.25
N HIS A 77 -19.71 7.01 -10.36
CA HIS A 77 -18.34 6.49 -10.41
C HIS A 77 -17.41 7.20 -9.42
N MET A 78 -17.47 8.53 -9.35
CA MET A 78 -16.68 9.30 -8.38
C MET A 78 -17.00 8.90 -6.93
N LYS A 79 -18.30 8.71 -6.59
CA LYS A 79 -18.73 8.20 -5.28
C LYS A 79 -18.10 6.85 -4.97
N THR A 80 -18.12 5.91 -5.94
CA THR A 80 -17.53 4.57 -5.78
C THR A 80 -16.02 4.65 -5.48
N VAL A 81 -15.29 5.44 -6.25
CA VAL A 81 -13.84 5.65 -6.04
C VAL A 81 -13.55 6.28 -4.67
N LEU A 82 -14.36 7.23 -4.22
CA LEU A 82 -14.22 7.85 -2.90
C LEU A 82 -14.46 6.84 -1.78
N LEU A 83 -15.49 5.99 -1.90
CA LEU A 83 -15.79 4.94 -0.91
C LEU A 83 -14.65 3.92 -0.82
N GLU A 84 -14.13 3.46 -1.96
CA GLU A 84 -12.98 2.54 -2.00
C GLU A 84 -11.74 3.16 -1.33
N LYS A 85 -11.49 4.45 -1.59
CA LYS A 85 -10.39 5.18 -0.97
C LYS A 85 -10.56 5.29 0.54
N GLU A 86 -11.76 5.66 1.01
CA GLU A 86 -12.06 5.76 2.45
C GLU A 86 -11.91 4.40 3.16
N GLU A 87 -12.40 3.33 2.53
CA GLU A 87 -12.25 1.98 3.07
C GLU A 87 -10.78 1.56 3.14
N LYS A 88 -10.00 1.85 2.10
CA LYS A 88 -8.55 1.60 2.08
C LYS A 88 -7.84 2.38 3.19
N GLU A 89 -8.15 3.66 3.36
CA GLU A 89 -7.58 4.49 4.43
C GLU A 89 -7.97 3.96 5.83
N ARG A 90 -9.22 3.56 6.01
CA ARG A 90 -9.70 2.97 7.26
C ARG A 90 -9.01 1.65 7.59
N ASN A 91 -8.81 0.79 6.58
CA ASN A 91 -8.11 -0.48 6.74
C ASN A 91 -6.63 -0.28 7.04
N MET A 92 -5.97 0.66 6.37
CA MET A 92 -4.60 1.08 6.67
C MET A 92 -4.46 1.57 8.13
N LYS A 93 -5.36 2.44 8.58
CA LYS A 93 -5.35 2.96 9.96
C LYS A 93 -5.59 1.85 10.99
N LYS A 94 -6.47 0.89 10.70
CA LYS A 94 -6.67 -0.29 11.57
C LYS A 94 -5.42 -1.16 11.64
N ALA A 95 -4.77 -1.42 10.51
CA ALA A 95 -3.52 -2.19 10.44
C ALA A 95 -2.41 -1.47 11.23
N GLN A 96 -2.26 -0.16 11.04
CA GLN A 96 -1.30 0.67 11.77
C GLN A 96 -1.53 0.60 13.29
N ASN A 97 -2.78 0.76 13.76
CA ASN A 97 -3.10 0.67 15.18
C ASN A 97 -2.83 -0.74 15.74
N LYS A 98 -3.14 -1.79 14.99
CA LYS A 98 -2.86 -3.18 15.37
C LYS A 98 -1.36 -3.42 15.52
N LEU A 99 -0.56 -2.89 14.60
CA LEU A 99 0.90 -2.97 14.66
C LEU A 99 1.45 -2.26 15.90
N VAL A 100 1.05 -1.00 16.15
CA VAL A 100 1.49 -0.24 17.32
C VAL A 100 1.15 -0.95 18.65
N LEU A 101 -0.06 -1.51 18.75
CA LEU A 101 -0.49 -2.28 19.93
C LEU A 101 0.34 -3.58 20.09
N GLY A 102 0.59 -4.29 18.99
CA GLY A 102 1.44 -5.49 18.99
C GLY A 102 2.86 -5.17 19.45
N MET A 103 3.46 -4.11 18.91
CA MET A 103 4.81 -3.68 19.31
C MET A 103 4.89 -3.23 20.75
N ALA A 104 3.88 -2.51 21.27
CA ALA A 104 3.83 -2.13 22.68
C ALA A 104 3.80 -3.37 23.61
N HIS A 105 3.10 -4.43 23.20
CA HIS A 105 3.10 -5.71 23.91
C HIS A 105 4.48 -6.37 23.85
N ASP A 106 5.09 -6.43 22.67
CA ASP A 106 6.37 -7.10 22.43
C ASP A 106 7.56 -6.35 23.05
N LEU A 107 7.46 -5.03 23.26
CA LEU A 107 8.39 -4.25 24.04
C LEU A 107 8.22 -4.49 25.56
N ARG A 108 6.99 -4.65 26.04
CA ARG A 108 6.70 -4.87 27.47
C ARG A 108 7.35 -6.16 27.98
N THR A 109 7.30 -7.24 27.20
CA THR A 109 7.82 -8.56 27.61
C THR A 109 9.32 -8.55 27.93
N PRO A 110 10.22 -8.12 27.00
CA PRO A 110 11.65 -8.05 27.30
C PRO A 110 11.97 -7.00 28.36
N LEU A 111 11.22 -5.90 28.44
CA LEU A 111 11.39 -4.87 29.49
C LEU A 111 11.10 -5.44 30.88
N THR A 112 10.01 -6.21 31.03
CA THR A 112 9.67 -6.87 32.30
C THR A 112 10.77 -7.87 32.70
N ALA A 113 11.28 -8.67 31.74
CA ALA A 113 12.37 -9.60 32.00
C ALA A 113 13.67 -8.88 32.39
N LEU A 114 14.00 -7.77 31.71
CA LEU A 114 15.15 -6.93 32.03
C LEU A 114 15.07 -6.40 33.48
N MET A 115 13.91 -5.85 33.87
CA MET A 115 13.68 -5.36 35.22
C MET A 115 13.84 -6.50 36.25
N ALA A 116 13.30 -7.68 36.00
CA ALA A 116 13.44 -8.84 36.88
C ALA A 116 14.93 -9.27 37.01
N TYR A 117 15.69 -9.28 35.93
CA TYR A 117 17.15 -9.61 36.00
C TYR A 117 17.93 -8.57 36.81
N LEU A 118 17.64 -7.28 36.66
CA LEU A 118 18.24 -6.20 37.45
C LEU A 118 17.93 -6.34 38.94
N GLU A 119 16.70 -6.73 39.29
CA GLU A 119 16.29 -6.98 40.66
C GLU A 119 17.07 -8.16 41.27
N ILE A 120 17.27 -9.25 40.50
CA ILE A 120 18.08 -10.40 40.92
C ILE A 120 19.54 -9.96 41.10
N ILE A 121 20.15 -9.25 40.15
CA ILE A 121 21.54 -8.73 40.27
C ILE A 121 21.72 -7.91 41.56
N LYS A 122 20.71 -7.08 41.92
CA LYS A 122 20.77 -6.25 43.10
C LYS A 122 20.77 -7.06 44.38
N ARG A 123 20.21 -8.27 44.41
CA ARG A 123 20.04 -9.12 45.60
C ARG A 123 21.04 -10.26 45.68
N GLU A 124 21.69 -10.62 44.57
CA GLU A 124 22.55 -11.80 44.47
C GLU A 124 23.99 -11.48 44.88
N PRO A 125 24.56 -12.10 45.94
CA PRO A 125 25.94 -11.87 46.36
C PRO A 125 26.96 -12.66 45.55
N GLU A 126 26.55 -13.68 44.77
CA GLU A 126 27.42 -14.59 44.05
C GLU A 126 27.86 -14.02 42.70
N HIS A 127 29.16 -13.80 42.53
CA HIS A 127 29.72 -13.10 41.36
C HIS A 127 29.42 -13.78 40.03
N ASP A 128 29.45 -15.12 39.95
CA ASP A 128 29.20 -15.87 38.73
C ASP A 128 27.74 -15.77 38.28
N LYS A 129 26.81 -15.80 39.22
CA LYS A 129 25.38 -15.59 38.93
C LYS A 129 25.10 -14.16 38.46
N VAL A 130 25.73 -13.17 39.11
CA VAL A 130 25.65 -11.78 38.67
C VAL A 130 26.11 -11.64 37.20
N LYS A 131 27.26 -12.22 36.85
CA LYS A 131 27.79 -12.20 35.48
C LYS A 131 26.82 -12.81 34.46
N LEU A 132 26.16 -13.94 34.81
CA LEU A 132 25.15 -14.57 33.98
C LEU A 132 23.94 -13.67 33.79
N TYR A 133 23.41 -13.05 34.86
CA TYR A 133 22.25 -12.17 34.74
C TYR A 133 22.56 -10.86 34.03
N VAL A 134 23.78 -10.31 34.19
CA VAL A 134 24.25 -9.16 33.38
C VAL A 134 24.21 -9.50 31.89
N LYS A 135 24.74 -10.67 31.48
CA LYS A 135 24.67 -11.13 30.08
C LYS A 135 23.21 -11.23 29.58
N LYS A 136 22.30 -11.78 30.37
CA LYS A 136 20.87 -11.85 30.05
C LYS A 136 20.24 -10.47 29.92
N THR A 137 20.57 -9.53 30.80
CA THR A 137 20.10 -8.15 30.80
C THR A 137 20.53 -7.42 29.52
N VAL A 138 21.82 -7.54 29.16
CA VAL A 138 22.34 -6.97 27.91
C VAL A 138 21.61 -7.54 26.69
N GLY A 139 21.37 -8.86 26.66
CA GLY A 139 20.61 -9.49 25.60
C GLY A 139 19.17 -8.93 25.46
N LYS A 140 18.50 -8.67 26.62
CA LYS A 140 17.17 -8.05 26.61
C LYS A 140 17.19 -6.58 26.19
N ALA A 141 18.21 -5.83 26.57
CA ALA A 141 18.40 -4.44 26.14
C ALA A 141 18.60 -4.36 24.62
N ILE A 142 19.40 -5.26 24.03
CA ILE A 142 19.60 -5.36 22.58
C ILE A 142 18.27 -5.70 21.88
N GLN A 143 17.47 -6.63 22.45
CA GLN A 143 16.16 -6.97 21.91
C GLN A 143 15.22 -5.76 21.89
N ILE A 144 15.17 -4.96 22.97
CA ILE A 144 14.37 -3.74 23.06
C ILE A 144 14.83 -2.72 22.01
N LYS A 145 16.16 -2.53 21.87
CA LYS A 145 16.72 -1.64 20.86
C LYS A 145 16.25 -2.04 19.46
N ASN A 146 16.38 -3.32 19.09
CA ASN A 146 15.99 -3.79 17.76
C ASN A 146 14.49 -3.58 17.48
N LEU A 147 13.62 -3.81 18.49
CA LEU A 147 12.19 -3.53 18.36
C LEU A 147 11.89 -2.04 18.20
N SER A 148 12.64 -1.18 18.93
CA SER A 148 12.53 0.28 18.79
C SER A 148 12.98 0.76 17.41
N ASP A 149 14.07 0.20 16.88
CA ASP A 149 14.59 0.52 15.56
C ASP A 149 13.57 0.12 14.47
N GLN A 150 12.96 -1.06 14.58
CA GLN A 150 11.88 -1.52 13.68
C GLN A 150 10.64 -0.60 13.73
N LEU A 151 10.26 -0.12 14.92
CA LEU A 151 9.15 0.82 15.08
C LEU A 151 9.47 2.16 14.41
N PHE A 152 10.67 2.66 14.60
CA PHE A 152 11.13 3.89 13.97
C PHE A 152 11.15 3.78 12.45
N GLU A 153 11.66 2.67 11.90
CA GLU A 153 11.62 2.37 10.47
C GLU A 153 10.19 2.36 9.93
N PHE A 154 9.27 1.70 10.63
CA PHE A 154 7.86 1.68 10.25
C PHE A 154 7.27 3.10 10.15
N PHE A 155 7.56 3.98 11.12
CA PHE A 155 7.08 5.36 11.06
C PHE A 155 7.74 6.18 9.94
N LEU A 156 9.03 6.00 9.69
CA LEU A 156 9.72 6.69 8.59
C LEU A 156 9.12 6.32 7.24
N ILE A 157 8.92 5.03 6.98
CA ILE A 157 8.37 4.51 5.73
C ILE A 157 6.93 5.02 5.52
N ASN A 158 6.12 5.08 6.60
CA ASN A 158 4.73 5.53 6.53
C ASN A 158 4.55 7.06 6.63
N SER A 159 5.63 7.83 6.77
CA SER A 159 5.57 9.30 6.87
C SER A 159 5.22 10.01 5.56
N GLY A 160 5.09 9.30 4.46
CA GLY A 160 4.79 9.84 3.14
C GLY A 160 5.97 10.56 2.47
N GLN A 161 7.17 10.46 3.03
CA GLN A 161 8.38 10.94 2.37
C GLN A 161 8.71 9.98 1.22
N GLN A 162 8.82 10.50 0.00
CA GLN A 162 9.27 9.70 -1.13
C GLN A 162 10.75 9.35 -0.97
N PRO A 163 11.15 8.08 -1.19
CA PRO A 163 12.54 7.70 -1.15
C PRO A 163 13.34 8.41 -2.23
N GLN A 164 14.57 8.75 -1.92
CA GLN A 164 15.48 9.24 -2.93
C GLN A 164 15.90 8.07 -3.82
N MET A 165 15.30 8.03 -5.01
CA MET A 165 15.63 7.00 -6.00
C MET A 165 16.93 7.34 -6.70
N GLU A 166 17.83 6.39 -6.77
CA GLU A 166 19.10 6.50 -7.46
C GLU A 166 19.01 5.73 -8.77
N LYS A 167 19.48 6.34 -9.86
CA LYS A 167 19.63 5.63 -11.12
C LYS A 167 20.73 4.62 -10.96
N SER A 168 20.36 3.36 -10.89
CA SER A 168 21.31 2.30 -10.67
C SER A 168 22.20 2.12 -11.91
N GLU A 169 23.43 1.90 -11.66
CA GLU A 169 24.34 1.31 -12.61
C GLU A 169 23.86 -0.14 -12.88
N SER A 170 24.52 -1.18 -12.71
CA SER A 170 24.01 -2.55 -12.88
C SER A 170 23.37 -3.08 -11.60
N ILE A 171 22.17 -3.74 -11.67
CA ILE A 171 21.59 -4.43 -10.50
C ILE A 171 22.54 -5.48 -9.92
N ALA A 172 23.32 -6.13 -10.76
CA ALA A 172 24.33 -7.10 -10.33
C ALA A 172 25.29 -6.47 -9.34
N PHE A 173 25.80 -5.27 -9.64
CA PHE A 173 26.72 -4.55 -8.77
C PHE A 173 26.10 -4.20 -7.41
N VAL A 174 24.85 -3.72 -7.40
CA VAL A 174 24.12 -3.38 -6.16
C VAL A 174 23.92 -4.62 -5.30
N MET A 175 23.50 -5.73 -5.90
CA MET A 175 23.15 -6.94 -5.16
C MET A 175 24.37 -7.77 -4.75
N GLU A 176 25.48 -7.69 -5.47
CA GLU A 176 26.69 -8.45 -5.18
C GLU A 176 27.26 -8.10 -3.80
N ASP A 177 27.37 -6.81 -3.48
CA ASP A 177 27.88 -6.36 -2.18
C ASP A 177 26.96 -6.81 -1.03
N TYR A 178 25.66 -6.59 -1.14
CA TYR A 178 24.70 -6.99 -0.12
C TYR A 178 24.61 -8.51 0.06
N CYS A 179 24.62 -9.28 -1.03
CA CYS A 179 24.62 -10.74 -0.97
C CYS A 179 25.90 -11.28 -0.35
N SER A 180 27.05 -10.69 -0.68
CA SER A 180 28.34 -11.07 -0.10
C SER A 180 28.37 -10.85 1.41
N GLU A 181 27.88 -9.69 1.88
CA GLU A 181 27.75 -9.39 3.31
C GLU A 181 26.81 -10.38 4.01
N LEU A 182 25.62 -10.61 3.44
CA LEU A 182 24.62 -11.52 3.98
C LEU A 182 25.17 -12.95 4.08
N CYS A 183 25.83 -13.47 3.04
CA CYS A 183 26.46 -14.78 3.04
C CYS A 183 27.55 -14.88 4.10
N ASN A 184 28.43 -13.88 4.21
CA ASN A 184 29.51 -13.87 5.18
C ASN A 184 28.97 -13.92 6.63
N VAL A 185 27.96 -13.11 6.95
CA VAL A 185 27.35 -13.12 8.28
C VAL A 185 26.65 -14.45 8.57
N LEU A 186 25.92 -15.03 7.63
CA LEU A 186 25.26 -16.32 7.79
C LEU A 186 26.28 -17.45 8.01
N GLN A 187 27.33 -17.55 7.18
CA GLN A 187 28.37 -18.54 7.30
C GLN A 187 29.12 -18.42 8.62
N THR A 188 29.47 -17.21 9.06
CA THR A 188 30.10 -16.95 10.37
C THR A 188 29.21 -17.42 11.53
N ASN A 189 27.89 -17.39 11.38
CA ASN A 189 26.93 -17.90 12.36
C ASN A 189 26.63 -19.40 12.21
N GLY A 190 27.32 -20.11 11.31
CA GLY A 190 27.25 -21.56 11.14
C GLY A 190 26.12 -22.04 10.24
N TYR A 191 25.59 -21.20 9.35
CA TYR A 191 24.64 -21.60 8.32
C TYR A 191 25.36 -22.02 7.04
N THR A 192 24.78 -22.98 6.32
CA THR A 192 25.20 -23.32 4.96
C THR A 192 24.36 -22.50 3.98
N VAL A 193 25.01 -21.78 3.07
CA VAL A 193 24.34 -20.93 2.08
C VAL A 193 24.75 -21.35 0.69
N THR A 194 23.78 -21.59 -0.18
CA THR A 194 23.99 -21.87 -1.61
C THR A 194 23.41 -20.74 -2.44
N LEU A 195 24.21 -20.28 -3.40
CA LEU A 195 23.86 -19.21 -4.34
C LEU A 195 23.43 -19.84 -5.66
N GLY A 196 22.19 -19.60 -6.06
CA GLY A 196 21.67 -19.92 -7.38
C GLY A 196 21.78 -18.72 -8.31
N TRP A 197 22.94 -18.57 -8.96
CA TRP A 197 23.13 -17.50 -9.94
C TRP A 197 22.68 -17.98 -11.32
N LYS A 198 21.64 -17.36 -11.86
CA LYS A 198 21.33 -17.49 -13.28
C LYS A 198 22.06 -16.38 -14.02
N GLN A 199 22.70 -16.74 -15.12
CA GLN A 199 23.36 -15.77 -15.99
C GLN A 199 22.30 -14.78 -16.48
N TRP A 200 22.47 -13.48 -16.18
CA TRP A 200 21.55 -12.44 -16.66
C TRP A 200 22.30 -11.39 -17.49
N GLU A 201 21.58 -10.77 -18.38
CA GLU A 201 22.05 -9.57 -19.08
C GLU A 201 22.11 -8.40 -18.09
N GLU A 202 23.03 -7.45 -18.34
CA GLU A 202 23.07 -6.23 -17.51
C GLU A 202 21.75 -5.45 -17.66
N VAL A 203 21.02 -5.36 -16.55
CA VAL A 203 19.81 -4.56 -16.49
C VAL A 203 19.98 -3.42 -15.49
N LYS A 204 19.44 -2.25 -15.84
CA LYS A 204 19.46 -1.07 -14.99
C LYS A 204 18.13 -0.93 -14.27
N ILE A 205 18.19 -0.81 -12.96
CA ILE A 205 17.02 -0.56 -12.13
C ILE A 205 17.19 0.75 -11.36
N SER A 206 16.09 1.42 -11.06
CA SER A 206 16.08 2.57 -10.17
C SER A 206 15.71 2.10 -8.77
N VAL A 207 16.59 2.27 -7.79
CA VAL A 207 16.39 1.82 -6.41
C VAL A 207 16.82 2.87 -5.40
N CYS A 208 16.33 2.75 -4.18
CA CYS A 208 16.84 3.50 -3.03
C CYS A 208 17.80 2.59 -2.25
N TYR A 209 19.10 2.90 -2.24
CA TYR A 209 20.11 2.09 -1.55
C TYR A 209 19.85 1.95 -0.06
N ASP A 210 19.36 2.99 0.60
CA ASP A 210 18.96 2.92 2.00
C ASP A 210 17.87 1.87 2.23
N TYR A 211 16.92 1.77 1.30
CA TYR A 211 15.85 0.76 1.39
C TYR A 211 16.37 -0.64 1.13
N ILE A 212 17.24 -0.83 0.14
CA ILE A 212 17.87 -2.13 -0.11
C ILE A 212 18.63 -2.58 1.14
N GLY A 213 19.47 -1.72 1.73
CA GLY A 213 20.19 -2.03 2.96
C GLY A 213 19.27 -2.43 4.12
N ARG A 214 18.16 -1.73 4.32
CA ARG A 214 17.16 -2.05 5.35
C ARG A 214 16.44 -3.37 5.06
N ILE A 215 16.06 -3.63 3.81
CA ILE A 215 15.48 -4.90 3.36
C ILE A 215 16.42 -6.05 3.67
N MET A 216 17.69 -5.95 3.27
CA MET A 216 18.69 -7.00 3.50
C MET A 216 18.95 -7.24 5.00
N ASN A 217 18.98 -6.19 5.82
CA ASN A 217 19.08 -6.32 7.28
C ASN A 217 17.86 -7.00 7.91
N ASN A 218 16.63 -6.70 7.44
CA ASN A 218 15.41 -7.36 7.89
C ASN A 218 15.43 -8.85 7.51
N LEU A 219 15.83 -9.18 6.28
CA LEU A 219 15.98 -10.57 5.82
C LEU A 219 17.02 -11.33 6.63
N LEU A 220 18.19 -10.75 6.86
CA LEU A 220 19.24 -11.33 7.69
C LEU A 220 18.77 -11.59 9.12
N SER A 221 18.10 -10.61 9.74
CA SER A 221 17.54 -10.76 11.09
C SER A 221 16.54 -11.91 11.18
N ASN A 222 15.68 -12.04 10.17
CA ASN A 222 14.70 -13.14 10.09
C ASN A 222 15.40 -14.50 9.94
N LEU A 223 16.40 -14.62 9.07
CA LEU A 223 17.17 -15.84 8.88
C LEU A 223 17.87 -16.26 10.17
N LEU A 224 18.58 -15.35 10.84
CA LEU A 224 19.29 -15.63 12.09
C LEU A 224 18.35 -16.07 13.22
N LYS A 225 17.07 -15.63 13.18
CA LYS A 225 16.09 -15.91 14.20
C LYS A 225 15.28 -17.19 13.96
N TYR A 226 14.99 -17.50 12.69
CA TYR A 226 14.00 -18.51 12.34
C TYR A 226 14.53 -19.67 11.49
N ALA A 227 15.69 -19.50 10.78
CA ALA A 227 16.19 -20.53 9.91
C ALA A 227 16.81 -21.71 10.69
N ASP A 228 16.59 -22.93 10.20
CA ASP A 228 17.22 -24.13 10.73
C ASP A 228 18.69 -24.22 10.28
N LYS A 229 19.62 -24.22 11.24
CA LYS A 229 21.07 -24.31 10.98
C LYS A 229 21.51 -25.64 10.36
N THR A 230 20.69 -26.67 10.47
CA THR A 230 20.98 -28.00 9.91
C THR A 230 20.61 -28.11 8.44
N LYS A 231 19.86 -27.14 7.93
CA LYS A 231 19.40 -27.07 6.56
C LYS A 231 20.07 -25.93 5.80
N GLU A 232 20.15 -26.10 4.51
CA GLU A 232 20.73 -25.11 3.60
C GLU A 232 19.79 -23.92 3.37
N ILE A 233 20.35 -22.72 3.31
CA ILE A 233 19.67 -21.51 2.86
C ILE A 233 19.99 -21.33 1.39
N LEU A 234 18.97 -21.21 0.57
CA LEU A 234 19.10 -20.99 -0.86
C LEU A 234 18.83 -19.50 -1.17
N LEU A 235 19.83 -18.86 -1.76
CA LEU A 235 19.69 -17.53 -2.33
C LEU A 235 19.67 -17.67 -3.86
N ASP A 236 18.61 -17.26 -4.49
CA ASP A 236 18.46 -17.30 -5.94
C ASP A 236 18.14 -15.90 -6.48
N MET A 237 18.71 -15.55 -7.63
CA MET A 237 18.46 -14.29 -8.30
C MET A 237 18.57 -14.44 -9.81
N GLY A 238 17.84 -13.59 -10.53
CA GLY A 238 17.81 -13.65 -11.98
C GLY A 238 16.76 -12.73 -12.58
N ILE A 239 16.53 -12.91 -13.88
CA ILE A 239 15.51 -12.19 -14.62
C ILE A 239 14.34 -13.13 -14.91
N CYS A 240 13.13 -12.68 -14.60
CA CYS A 240 11.89 -13.35 -14.93
C CYS A 240 10.95 -12.36 -15.63
N GLN A 241 10.64 -12.60 -16.91
CA GLN A 241 9.88 -11.67 -17.75
C GLN A 241 10.58 -10.30 -17.85
N ASP A 242 9.97 -9.24 -17.31
CA ASP A 242 10.49 -7.87 -17.31
C ASP A 242 10.86 -7.39 -15.89
N GLU A 243 11.15 -8.32 -14.98
CA GLU A 243 11.53 -8.04 -13.60
C GLU A 243 12.82 -8.78 -13.22
N PHE A 244 13.68 -8.11 -12.47
CA PHE A 244 14.75 -8.76 -11.74
C PHE A 244 14.18 -9.31 -10.44
N PHE A 245 14.47 -10.56 -10.11
CA PHE A 245 14.08 -11.15 -8.84
C PHE A 245 15.27 -11.51 -7.96
N PHE A 246 15.08 -11.36 -6.66
CA PHE A 246 15.94 -11.89 -5.62
C PHE A 246 15.09 -12.70 -4.64
N SER A 247 15.45 -13.95 -4.40
CA SER A 247 14.70 -14.80 -3.49
C SER A 247 15.58 -15.48 -2.46
N ILE A 248 15.03 -15.65 -1.27
CA ILE A 248 15.62 -16.42 -0.18
C ILE A 248 14.65 -17.54 0.19
N MET A 249 15.18 -18.77 0.28
CA MET A 249 14.42 -19.90 0.78
C MET A 249 15.19 -20.58 1.90
N ASN A 250 14.51 -20.84 3.03
CA ASN A 250 15.08 -21.55 4.17
C ASN A 250 14.05 -22.50 4.80
N ALA A 251 14.53 -23.51 5.51
CA ALA A 251 13.68 -24.32 6.39
C ALA A 251 13.54 -23.63 7.76
N ALA A 252 12.37 -23.78 8.39
CA ALA A 252 12.10 -23.23 9.71
C ALA A 252 12.64 -24.15 10.83
N ALA A 253 13.26 -23.57 11.86
CA ALA A 253 13.94 -24.31 12.92
C ALA A 253 13.02 -25.11 13.86
N ASN A 254 11.72 -24.76 14.01
CA ASN A 254 10.79 -25.45 14.92
C ASN A 254 9.32 -25.19 14.59
N LYS A 255 8.49 -26.26 14.61
CA LYS A 255 7.02 -26.19 14.44
C LYS A 255 6.27 -25.68 15.68
N GLU A 256 6.88 -25.68 16.88
CA GLU A 256 6.20 -25.41 18.16
C GLU A 256 6.35 -23.98 18.69
N GLN A 257 7.26 -23.20 18.17
CA GLN A 257 7.30 -21.76 18.49
C GLN A 257 6.37 -21.04 17.55
N ASP A 258 5.41 -20.35 18.14
CA ASP A 258 4.47 -19.45 17.45
C ASP A 258 5.24 -18.54 16.48
N HIS A 259 5.37 -18.98 15.21
CA HIS A 259 6.20 -18.35 14.17
C HIS A 259 5.63 -17.03 13.68
N ARG A 260 4.58 -16.54 14.33
CA ARG A 260 4.06 -15.20 14.14
C ARG A 260 4.90 -14.22 14.95
N GLY A 261 6.10 -13.93 14.46
CA GLY A 261 6.74 -12.68 14.81
C GLY A 261 5.75 -11.53 14.59
N THR A 262 6.11 -10.32 14.98
CA THR A 262 5.24 -9.12 14.81
C THR A 262 4.76 -8.90 13.36
N GLY A 263 5.31 -9.62 12.39
CA GLY A 263 5.06 -9.43 10.96
C GLY A 263 5.59 -8.10 10.41
N ILE A 264 6.16 -7.27 11.27
CA ILE A 264 6.57 -5.90 10.95
C ILE A 264 7.72 -5.90 9.95
N GLY A 265 8.69 -6.83 10.11
CA GLY A 265 9.85 -6.89 9.22
C GLY A 265 9.44 -7.16 7.76
N VAL A 266 8.54 -8.11 7.52
CA VAL A 266 8.01 -8.41 6.17
C VAL A 266 7.15 -7.28 5.67
N HIS A 267 6.27 -6.73 6.50
CA HIS A 267 5.45 -5.58 6.14
C HIS A 267 6.27 -4.34 5.77
N ASN A 268 7.37 -4.07 6.49
CA ASN A 268 8.30 -3.00 6.11
C ASN A 268 8.96 -3.27 4.76
N ILE A 269 9.33 -4.52 4.47
CA ILE A 269 9.87 -4.93 3.17
C ILE A 269 8.84 -4.66 2.06
N GLU A 270 7.59 -5.09 2.24
CA GLU A 270 6.49 -4.85 1.27
C GLU A 270 6.35 -3.36 0.93
N ILE A 271 6.28 -2.49 1.95
CA ILE A 271 6.13 -1.04 1.72
C ILE A 271 7.36 -0.45 1.02
N MET A 272 8.58 -0.82 1.43
CA MET A 272 9.80 -0.34 0.78
C MET A 272 9.86 -0.77 -0.68
N MET A 273 9.46 -2.01 -0.98
CA MET A 273 9.37 -2.52 -2.35
C MET A 273 8.32 -1.76 -3.17
N GLU A 274 7.11 -1.55 -2.63
CA GLU A 274 6.07 -0.76 -3.29
C GLU A 274 6.52 0.67 -3.59
N GLN A 275 7.23 1.32 -2.68
CA GLN A 275 7.77 2.67 -2.90
C GLN A 275 8.86 2.72 -3.96
N MET A 276 9.55 1.61 -4.21
CA MET A 276 10.50 1.42 -5.31
C MET A 276 9.84 0.86 -6.59
N GLN A 277 8.49 0.81 -6.64
CA GLN A 277 7.71 0.23 -7.74
C GLN A 277 7.95 -1.27 -7.96
N GLY A 278 8.56 -1.93 -6.99
CA GLY A 278 8.72 -3.37 -6.94
C GLY A 278 7.60 -4.06 -6.18
N ARG A 279 7.72 -5.37 -6.01
CA ARG A 279 6.77 -6.18 -5.23
C ARG A 279 7.50 -7.24 -4.41
N CYS A 280 6.87 -7.67 -3.32
CA CYS A 280 7.34 -8.71 -2.44
C CYS A 280 6.32 -9.84 -2.40
N GLU A 281 6.77 -11.09 -2.52
CA GLU A 281 5.94 -12.29 -2.38
C GLU A 281 6.49 -13.17 -1.28
N GLU A 282 5.61 -13.62 -0.39
CA GLU A 282 5.92 -14.50 0.73
C GLU A 282 5.20 -15.83 0.56
N GLU A 283 5.93 -16.94 0.61
CA GLU A 283 5.39 -18.30 0.57
C GLU A 283 5.76 -19.04 1.85
N CYS A 284 4.75 -19.38 2.64
CA CYS A 284 4.90 -20.18 3.84
C CYS A 284 4.46 -21.62 3.57
N GLY A 285 5.40 -22.55 3.38
CA GLY A 285 5.15 -23.98 3.31
C GLY A 285 5.13 -24.63 4.70
N GLU A 286 4.86 -25.95 4.77
CA GLU A 286 4.85 -26.68 6.05
C GLU A 286 6.23 -26.76 6.72
N GLU A 287 7.31 -26.79 5.95
CA GLU A 287 8.70 -26.90 6.44
C GLU A 287 9.65 -25.87 5.78
N SER A 288 9.15 -25.07 4.86
CA SER A 288 9.95 -24.09 4.13
C SER A 288 9.29 -22.70 4.16
N TYR A 289 10.13 -21.70 4.20
CA TYR A 289 9.76 -20.30 4.06
C TYR A 289 10.52 -19.73 2.88
N ARG A 290 9.83 -19.03 2.00
CA ARG A 290 10.42 -18.35 0.86
C ARG A 290 9.92 -16.91 0.81
N ILE A 291 10.82 -15.98 0.58
CA ILE A 291 10.51 -14.60 0.27
C ILE A 291 11.16 -14.24 -1.07
N CYS A 292 10.42 -13.56 -1.93
CA CYS A 292 10.87 -13.16 -3.25
C CYS A 292 10.61 -11.67 -3.46
N LEU A 293 11.63 -10.94 -3.87
CA LEU A 293 11.61 -9.52 -4.18
C LEU A 293 11.72 -9.35 -5.68
N TYR A 294 10.83 -8.56 -6.29
CA TYR A 294 10.81 -8.30 -7.72
C TYR A 294 11.00 -6.81 -7.97
N PHE A 295 11.95 -6.49 -8.82
CA PHE A 295 12.29 -5.12 -9.20
C PHE A 295 12.04 -4.93 -10.69
N PRO A 296 11.17 -3.99 -11.09
CA PRO A 296 10.98 -3.68 -12.50
C PRO A 296 12.25 -3.01 -13.05
N PHE A 297 12.60 -3.31 -14.29
CA PHE A 297 13.72 -2.67 -14.98
C PHE A 297 13.29 -2.08 -16.32
N GLU A 298 13.95 -1.01 -16.73
CA GLU A 298 13.79 -0.46 -18.07
C GLU A 298 14.60 -1.29 -19.04
N LYS A 299 13.94 -1.85 -20.08
CA LYS A 299 14.66 -2.45 -21.18
C LYS A 299 15.49 -1.37 -21.87
N SER A 300 16.80 -1.57 -21.95
CA SER A 300 17.67 -0.74 -22.78
C SER A 300 17.12 -0.77 -24.22
N GLU A 301 16.60 0.36 -24.69
CA GLU A 301 16.28 0.55 -26.13
C GLU A 301 17.59 0.59 -26.93
N ASN A 302 18.28 -0.52 -27.04
CA ASN A 302 19.39 -0.66 -27.98
C ASN A 302 19.56 -2.13 -28.37
N SER A 303 18.92 -2.48 -29.46
CA SER A 303 19.36 -3.51 -30.42
C SER A 303 18.89 -3.16 -31.80
#